data_21742108a5e4640d6dfbe57f1ba8ad6d
#
_entry.id   21742108a5e4640d6dfbe57f1ba8ad6d
#
_cell.length_a   1.000
_cell.length_b   1.000
_cell.length_c   1.000
_cell.angle_alpha   90.00
_cell.angle_beta   90.00
_cell.angle_gamma   90.00
#
_symmetry.space_group_name_H-M   'P 1'
#
loop_
_entity.id
_entity.type
_entity.pdbx_description
1 polymer ?
#
loop_
_entity_poly.entity_id
_entity_poly.type
_entity_poly.pdbx_seq_one_letter_code
_entity_poly.pdbx_strand_id
1 'polypeptide(L)'
;MVSVNVIYHHFPHYRAPVLRELTRSGRHDYRFWGSHEDVAGIKAFKGDNEVIVHPLRFRLRGRFWMLGGYAKAALDPSAKALIILGNPNMPATIAIALLGRLSGKRVLFWAHGWLRQRPARTARLRNLYFRLAHRVLVYGERAVRIAVAEGFPADRVQTIYNSLDYERAQISLSKVKDDIASSNRPQALFDEPERPLLICTARITPVCRFDVLLEAASLLQKDGRPVNVLLVGDGPEKASLESMARELGVSVRFYGACYDEDELARLIYWSDLTVSPGKIGLTAMHTLTYGTPAITHGDLDAQMPEVEAIEPGLTGLLFKRNDPVDLARAIGEWLDRDNDRAATRIACQAIIERKWNPANQRRLIDLAIDELLPDCASDAGSVPSRRSGKRAVGFER
;
A
#
# COMPACT_ATOMS: atom_id res chain seq x y z
N MET A 1 13.28 1.63 25.11
CA MET A 1 12.45 0.78 24.23
C MET A 1 11.05 0.67 24.80
N VAL A 2 10.01 0.94 24.03
CA VAL A 2 8.61 0.95 24.47
C VAL A 2 7.90 -0.29 23.88
N SER A 3 7.13 -1.01 24.68
CA SER A 3 6.29 -2.10 24.18
C SER A 3 4.98 -1.56 23.60
N VAL A 4 4.65 -2.02 22.37
CA VAL A 4 3.53 -1.56 21.55
C VAL A 4 2.71 -2.75 21.09
N ASN A 5 1.43 -2.80 21.46
CA ASN A 5 0.51 -3.81 20.95
C ASN A 5 -0.21 -3.32 19.69
N VAL A 6 -0.08 -4.07 18.59
CA VAL A 6 -0.75 -3.83 17.30
C VAL A 6 -1.94 -4.79 17.20
N ILE A 7 -3.16 -4.25 17.17
CA ILE A 7 -4.40 -5.04 17.28
C ILE A 7 -5.24 -4.85 16.02
N TYR A 8 -5.38 -5.94 15.26
CA TYR A 8 -6.15 -5.97 14.01
C TYR A 8 -7.17 -7.11 14.02
N HIS A 9 -8.18 -7.04 13.13
CA HIS A 9 -9.11 -8.16 12.94
C HIS A 9 -8.39 -9.37 12.35
N HIS A 10 -7.54 -9.19 11.33
CA HIS A 10 -6.52 -10.10 10.83
C HIS A 10 -5.44 -9.29 10.11
N PHE A 11 -4.25 -9.83 9.96
CA PHE A 11 -3.22 -9.24 9.12
C PHE A 11 -3.26 -9.90 7.74
N PRO A 12 -3.59 -9.16 6.66
CA PRO A 12 -3.46 -9.69 5.31
C PRO A 12 -2.02 -10.12 5.01
N HIS A 13 -1.84 -11.20 4.24
CA HIS A 13 -0.51 -11.75 3.92
C HIS A 13 0.46 -10.71 3.35
N TYR A 14 -0.04 -9.76 2.53
CA TYR A 14 0.76 -8.69 1.95
C TYR A 14 1.25 -7.63 2.96
N ARG A 15 0.80 -7.70 4.22
CA ARG A 15 1.32 -6.86 5.31
C ARG A 15 2.49 -7.49 6.05
N ALA A 16 2.83 -8.75 5.81
CA ALA A 16 3.94 -9.41 6.46
C ALA A 16 5.26 -8.59 6.42
N PRO A 17 5.62 -7.95 5.29
CA PRO A 17 6.87 -7.17 5.22
C PRO A 17 6.91 -6.00 6.22
N VAL A 18 5.83 -5.26 6.36
CA VAL A 18 5.81 -4.15 7.34
C VAL A 18 5.78 -4.66 8.78
N LEU A 19 5.19 -5.84 9.05
CA LEU A 19 5.24 -6.44 10.38
C LEU A 19 6.67 -6.91 10.72
N ARG A 20 7.40 -7.51 9.77
CA ARG A 20 8.83 -7.86 9.92
C ARG A 20 9.67 -6.62 10.19
N GLU A 21 9.47 -5.55 9.42
CA GLU A 21 10.16 -4.28 9.65
C GLU A 21 9.88 -3.71 11.04
N LEU A 22 8.63 -3.73 11.51
CA LEU A 22 8.28 -3.32 12.86
C LEU A 22 8.97 -4.20 13.91
N THR A 23 9.02 -5.53 13.71
CA THR A 23 9.75 -6.45 14.61
C THR A 23 11.25 -6.15 14.65
N ARG A 24 11.85 -5.78 13.51
CA ARG A 24 13.27 -5.43 13.37
C ARG A 24 13.61 -4.01 13.83
N SER A 25 12.62 -3.21 14.24
CA SER A 25 12.78 -1.78 14.53
C SER A 25 13.92 -1.47 15.51
N GLY A 26 14.14 -2.32 16.54
CA GLY A 26 15.11 -2.04 17.60
C GLY A 26 14.80 -0.80 18.46
N ARG A 27 13.82 0.03 18.04
CA ARG A 27 13.39 1.24 18.75
C ARG A 27 12.24 0.96 19.70
N HIS A 28 11.27 0.13 19.27
CA HIS A 28 10.13 -0.31 20.06
C HIS A 28 9.98 -1.83 19.99
N ASP A 29 9.28 -2.43 20.97
CA ASP A 29 8.93 -3.86 21.03
C ASP A 29 7.48 -4.01 20.53
N TYR A 30 7.30 -4.44 19.29
CA TYR A 30 5.99 -4.61 18.66
C TYR A 30 5.44 -6.03 18.85
N ARG A 31 4.21 -6.15 19.32
CA ARG A 31 3.49 -7.41 19.51
C ARG A 31 2.19 -7.38 18.73
N PHE A 32 1.95 -8.38 17.89
CA PHE A 32 0.84 -8.40 16.94
C PHE A 32 -0.27 -9.33 17.42
N TRP A 33 -1.51 -8.82 17.35
CA TRP A 33 -2.71 -9.50 17.79
C TRP A 33 -3.76 -9.47 16.69
N GLY A 34 -4.14 -10.65 16.14
CA GLY A 34 -5.09 -10.74 15.02
C GLY A 34 -5.66 -12.13 14.83
N SER A 35 -6.75 -12.24 14.07
CA SER A 35 -7.29 -13.55 13.70
C SER A 35 -6.38 -14.26 12.70
N HIS A 36 -6.32 -15.56 12.82
CA HIS A 36 -5.64 -16.45 11.86
C HIS A 36 -6.58 -16.93 10.73
N GLU A 37 -7.83 -16.46 10.72
CA GLU A 37 -8.81 -16.81 9.70
C GLU A 37 -8.72 -15.90 8.48
N ASP A 38 -8.92 -16.45 7.29
CA ASP A 38 -9.00 -15.69 6.05
C ASP A 38 -10.29 -14.87 6.03
N VAL A 39 -10.21 -13.64 5.53
CA VAL A 39 -11.36 -12.72 5.49
C VAL A 39 -11.61 -12.22 4.08
N ALA A 40 -12.83 -12.39 3.58
CA ALA A 40 -13.25 -11.93 2.25
C ALA A 40 -12.33 -12.42 1.10
N GLY A 41 -11.81 -13.64 1.21
CA GLY A 41 -10.90 -14.24 0.22
C GLY A 41 -9.45 -13.74 0.31
N ILE A 42 -9.12 -12.93 1.32
CA ILE A 42 -7.74 -12.48 1.59
C ILE A 42 -7.14 -13.40 2.65
N LYS A 43 -6.01 -14.04 2.31
CA LYS A 43 -5.27 -14.92 3.23
C LYS A 43 -4.74 -14.15 4.43
N ALA A 44 -4.92 -14.73 5.62
CA ALA A 44 -4.36 -14.19 6.86
C ALA A 44 -2.88 -14.56 6.99
N PHE A 45 -2.07 -13.59 7.37
CA PHE A 45 -0.72 -13.84 7.87
C PHE A 45 -0.81 -14.29 9.33
N LYS A 46 -0.39 -15.52 9.60
CA LYS A 46 -0.49 -16.17 10.92
C LYS A 46 0.79 -16.03 11.76
N GLY A 47 1.79 -15.37 11.20
CA GLY A 47 3.14 -15.30 11.71
C GLY A 47 4.11 -16.18 10.93
N ASP A 48 5.40 -16.00 11.19
CA ASP A 48 6.51 -16.77 10.64
C ASP A 48 7.65 -16.86 11.67
N ASN A 49 8.87 -17.17 11.24
CA ASN A 49 10.03 -17.29 12.15
C ASN A 49 10.45 -15.95 12.78
N GLU A 50 10.06 -14.81 12.20
CA GLU A 50 10.42 -13.47 12.70
C GLU A 50 9.24 -12.80 13.43
N VAL A 51 8.02 -13.04 12.99
CA VAL A 51 6.82 -12.34 13.47
C VAL A 51 5.88 -13.31 14.14
N ILE A 52 5.60 -13.08 15.43
CA ILE A 52 4.59 -13.84 16.17
C ILE A 52 3.26 -13.06 16.14
N VAL A 53 2.21 -13.69 15.62
CA VAL A 53 0.85 -13.15 15.68
C VAL A 53 0.05 -13.91 16.74
N HIS A 54 -0.32 -13.21 17.81
CA HIS A 54 -1.18 -13.77 18.85
C HIS A 54 -2.63 -13.86 18.36
N PRO A 55 -3.29 -15.03 18.48
CA PRO A 55 -4.60 -15.25 17.90
C PRO A 55 -5.70 -14.48 18.62
N LEU A 56 -6.57 -13.83 17.84
CA LEU A 56 -7.83 -13.24 18.27
C LEU A 56 -9.01 -13.92 17.56
N ARG A 57 -10.18 -13.91 18.18
CA ARG A 57 -11.40 -14.43 17.57
C ARG A 57 -12.05 -13.35 16.71
N PHE A 58 -12.19 -13.60 15.43
CA PHE A 58 -12.89 -12.69 14.52
C PHE A 58 -14.16 -13.34 13.96
N ARG A 59 -15.26 -12.58 13.90
CA ARG A 59 -16.51 -13.01 13.27
C ARG A 59 -17.16 -11.83 12.56
N LEU A 60 -17.63 -12.06 11.34
CA LEU A 60 -18.45 -11.09 10.60
C LEU A 60 -19.93 -11.31 10.97
N ARG A 61 -20.61 -10.25 11.44
CA ARG A 61 -22.04 -10.28 11.75
C ARG A 61 -22.77 -9.13 11.03
N GLY A 62 -23.31 -9.41 9.86
CA GLY A 62 -23.83 -8.39 8.96
C GLY A 62 -22.72 -7.40 8.58
N ARG A 63 -22.93 -6.10 8.79
CA ARG A 63 -21.91 -5.06 8.53
C ARG A 63 -20.88 -4.89 9.65
N PHE A 64 -21.07 -5.56 10.80
CA PHE A 64 -20.21 -5.40 11.96
C PHE A 64 -19.13 -6.47 12.04
N TRP A 65 -17.93 -6.02 12.35
CA TRP A 65 -16.74 -6.82 12.52
C TRP A 65 -16.53 -7.06 14.01
N MET A 66 -16.88 -8.26 14.46
CA MET A 66 -16.81 -8.65 15.87
C MET A 66 -15.42 -9.24 16.17
N LEU A 67 -14.69 -8.60 17.07
CA LEU A 67 -13.37 -9.06 17.54
C LEU A 67 -13.46 -9.43 19.02
N GLY A 68 -13.06 -10.65 19.36
CA GLY A 68 -13.02 -11.15 20.73
C GLY A 68 -11.60 -11.48 21.19
N GLY A 69 -11.41 -11.52 22.51
CA GLY A 69 -10.10 -11.85 23.13
C GLY A 69 -9.13 -10.68 23.22
N TYR A 70 -9.50 -9.49 22.76
CA TYR A 70 -8.65 -8.31 22.70
C TYR A 70 -8.28 -7.73 24.10
N ALA A 71 -9.03 -8.06 25.14
CA ALA A 71 -8.81 -7.49 26.49
C ALA A 71 -7.38 -7.76 27.00
N LYS A 72 -6.82 -8.96 26.72
CA LYS A 72 -5.43 -9.29 27.07
C LYS A 72 -4.43 -8.32 26.43
N ALA A 73 -4.61 -8.01 25.15
CA ALA A 73 -3.76 -7.07 24.43
C ALA A 73 -3.98 -5.61 24.87
N ALA A 74 -5.24 -5.21 25.09
CA ALA A 74 -5.60 -3.84 25.47
C ALA A 74 -5.14 -3.48 26.89
N LEU A 75 -5.18 -4.44 27.81
CA LEU A 75 -4.86 -4.25 29.24
C LEU A 75 -3.44 -4.71 29.60
N ASP A 76 -2.66 -5.22 28.67
CA ASP A 76 -1.26 -5.64 28.90
C ASP A 76 -0.47 -4.53 29.63
N PRO A 77 -0.03 -4.74 30.87
CA PRO A 77 0.63 -3.70 31.67
C PRO A 77 2.00 -3.29 31.11
N SER A 78 2.63 -4.16 30.34
CA SER A 78 3.93 -3.86 29.71
C SER A 78 3.80 -2.91 28.52
N ALA A 79 2.66 -2.90 27.80
CA ALA A 79 2.44 -2.06 26.65
C ALA A 79 2.15 -0.61 27.07
N LYS A 80 2.88 0.34 26.50
CA LYS A 80 2.67 1.80 26.68
C LYS A 80 1.86 2.40 25.56
N ALA A 81 1.81 1.76 24.39
CA ALA A 81 1.02 2.20 23.25
C ALA A 81 0.22 1.05 22.63
N LEU A 82 -0.92 1.41 22.03
CA LEU A 82 -1.77 0.53 21.24
C LEU A 82 -1.92 1.11 19.83
N ILE A 83 -1.62 0.31 18.82
CA ILE A 83 -1.99 0.61 17.43
C ILE A 83 -3.18 -0.27 17.07
N ILE A 84 -4.31 0.32 16.72
CA ILE A 84 -5.58 -0.38 16.52
C ILE A 84 -6.09 -0.12 15.11
N LEU A 85 -6.66 -1.14 14.44
CA LEU A 85 -7.38 -0.90 13.18
C LEU A 85 -8.50 0.11 13.39
N GLY A 86 -8.37 1.27 12.78
CA GLY A 86 -9.33 2.38 12.83
C GLY A 86 -10.57 2.14 11.94
N ASN A 87 -11.32 1.07 12.17
CA ASN A 87 -12.52 0.73 11.40
C ASN A 87 -13.80 1.01 12.22
N PRO A 88 -14.64 1.98 11.80
CA PRO A 88 -15.87 2.30 12.51
C PRO A 88 -16.91 1.17 12.52
N ASN A 89 -16.82 0.20 11.61
CA ASN A 89 -17.67 -0.99 11.59
C ASN A 89 -17.20 -2.08 12.56
N MET A 90 -16.14 -1.85 13.32
CA MET A 90 -15.62 -2.76 14.35
C MET A 90 -15.85 -2.14 15.74
N PRO A 91 -16.94 -2.49 16.44
CA PRO A 91 -17.23 -1.95 17.77
C PRO A 91 -16.10 -2.15 18.77
N ALA A 92 -15.34 -3.24 18.63
CA ALA A 92 -14.15 -3.50 19.44
C ALA A 92 -13.11 -2.38 19.37
N THR A 93 -13.00 -1.64 18.25
CA THR A 93 -12.08 -0.49 18.14
C THR A 93 -12.37 0.54 19.22
N ILE A 94 -13.64 0.87 19.45
CA ILE A 94 -14.05 1.83 20.48
C ILE A 94 -13.72 1.30 21.87
N ALA A 95 -14.08 0.03 22.14
CA ALA A 95 -13.81 -0.60 23.42
C ALA A 95 -12.32 -0.67 23.74
N ILE A 96 -11.48 -1.10 22.77
CA ILE A 96 -10.02 -1.17 22.93
C ILE A 96 -9.43 0.22 23.17
N ALA A 97 -9.89 1.22 22.40
CA ALA A 97 -9.43 2.60 22.54
C ALA A 97 -9.75 3.16 23.94
N LEU A 98 -10.97 2.96 24.43
CA LEU A 98 -11.37 3.40 25.77
C LEU A 98 -10.57 2.68 26.87
N LEU A 99 -10.47 1.34 26.80
CA LEU A 99 -9.67 0.56 27.75
C LEU A 99 -8.21 1.01 27.78
N GLY A 100 -7.60 1.22 26.60
CA GLY A 100 -6.23 1.69 26.49
C GLY A 100 -6.05 3.08 27.14
N ARG A 101 -6.94 4.03 26.85
CA ARG A 101 -6.89 5.38 27.43
C ARG A 101 -7.09 5.38 28.94
N LEU A 102 -8.06 4.61 29.46
CA LEU A 102 -8.30 4.47 30.89
C LEU A 102 -7.11 3.81 31.61
N SER A 103 -6.36 2.95 30.90
CA SER A 103 -5.12 2.33 31.42
C SER A 103 -3.86 3.18 31.19
N GLY A 104 -4.00 4.49 30.83
CA GLY A 104 -2.88 5.41 30.65
C GLY A 104 -2.05 5.18 29.37
N LYS A 105 -2.50 4.33 28.45
CA LYS A 105 -1.77 4.02 27.21
C LYS A 105 -2.00 5.07 26.12
N ARG A 106 -1.01 5.26 25.24
CA ARG A 106 -1.19 6.00 24.01
C ARG A 106 -1.88 5.14 22.96
N VAL A 107 -2.98 5.63 22.40
CA VAL A 107 -3.79 4.92 21.40
C VAL A 107 -3.59 5.57 20.04
N LEU A 108 -3.19 4.77 19.05
CA LEU A 108 -3.07 5.16 17.66
C LEU A 108 -4.07 4.34 16.83
N PHE A 109 -4.72 4.99 15.85
CA PHE A 109 -5.53 4.28 14.86
C PHE A 109 -4.76 4.17 13.56
N TRP A 110 -4.68 2.97 13.01
CA TRP A 110 -4.15 2.73 11.69
C TRP A 110 -5.32 2.51 10.73
N ALA A 111 -5.57 3.45 9.81
CA ALA A 111 -6.79 3.51 9.03
C ALA A 111 -6.59 4.14 7.65
N HIS A 112 -7.56 3.94 6.75
CA HIS A 112 -7.63 4.78 5.54
C HIS A 112 -8.03 6.23 5.85
N GLY A 113 -8.67 6.47 6.99
CA GLY A 113 -8.99 7.81 7.47
C GLY A 113 -9.98 8.57 6.56
N TRP A 114 -9.55 9.72 6.07
CA TRP A 114 -10.35 10.65 5.27
C TRP A 114 -10.10 10.43 3.77
N LEU A 115 -10.72 9.39 3.18
CA LEU A 115 -10.58 9.11 1.74
C LEU A 115 -11.28 10.16 0.86
N ARG A 116 -12.34 10.78 1.36
CA ARG A 116 -13.13 11.80 0.66
C ARG A 116 -13.74 12.79 1.62
N GLN A 117 -13.99 14.00 1.14
CA GLN A 117 -14.72 15.00 1.90
C GLN A 117 -16.15 14.53 2.20
N ARG A 118 -16.71 14.98 3.31
CA ARG A 118 -18.07 14.65 3.73
C ARG A 118 -18.86 15.90 4.13
N PRO A 119 -20.19 15.88 4.03
CA PRO A 119 -21.04 16.93 4.60
C PRO A 119 -20.71 17.16 6.09
N ALA A 120 -20.79 18.42 6.55
CA ALA A 120 -20.34 18.86 7.88
C ALA A 120 -20.80 17.97 9.05
N ARG A 121 -22.06 17.51 9.04
CA ARG A 121 -22.60 16.64 10.11
C ARG A 121 -21.88 15.29 10.18
N THR A 122 -21.68 14.64 9.02
CA THR A 122 -21.01 13.34 8.93
C THR A 122 -19.51 13.47 9.12
N ALA A 123 -18.91 14.61 8.73
CA ALA A 123 -17.51 14.94 9.01
C ALA A 123 -17.26 15.09 10.51
N ARG A 124 -18.15 15.82 11.24
CA ARG A 124 -18.06 15.94 12.70
C ARG A 124 -18.15 14.59 13.42
N LEU A 125 -19.06 13.71 12.99
CA LEU A 125 -19.18 12.36 13.59
C LEU A 125 -17.93 11.51 13.33
N ARG A 126 -17.40 11.56 12.11
CA ARG A 126 -16.12 10.91 11.77
C ARG A 126 -14.96 11.44 12.62
N ASN A 127 -14.87 12.75 12.75
CA ASN A 127 -13.83 13.39 13.56
C ASN A 127 -13.97 13.04 15.05
N LEU A 128 -15.19 12.95 15.58
CA LEU A 128 -15.43 12.48 16.96
C LEU A 128 -14.93 11.05 17.16
N TYR A 129 -15.21 10.15 16.22
CA TYR A 129 -14.69 8.78 16.24
C TYR A 129 -13.16 8.74 16.24
N PHE A 130 -12.50 9.49 15.34
CA PHE A 130 -11.05 9.51 15.27
C PHE A 130 -10.38 10.21 16.47
N ARG A 131 -11.09 11.06 17.19
CA ARG A 131 -10.60 11.66 18.46
C ARG A 131 -10.47 10.65 19.60
N LEU A 132 -10.98 9.44 19.49
CA LEU A 132 -10.69 8.34 20.40
C LEU A 132 -9.20 7.95 20.38
N ALA A 133 -8.53 8.11 19.25
CA ALA A 133 -7.07 7.95 19.16
C ALA A 133 -6.35 9.23 19.57
N HIS A 134 -5.13 9.11 20.09
CA HIS A 134 -4.22 10.23 20.26
C HIS A 134 -3.63 10.67 18.92
N ARG A 135 -3.41 9.70 18.00
CA ARG A 135 -2.97 9.96 16.62
C ARG A 135 -3.62 8.97 15.65
N VAL A 136 -3.92 9.42 14.44
CA VAL A 136 -4.44 8.59 13.36
C VAL A 136 -3.37 8.46 12.27
N LEU A 137 -2.97 7.23 11.98
CA LEU A 137 -1.99 6.86 10.97
C LEU A 137 -2.75 6.56 9.67
N VAL A 138 -2.47 7.29 8.61
CA VAL A 138 -3.17 7.19 7.32
C VAL A 138 -2.20 6.91 6.17
N TYR A 139 -2.72 6.37 5.06
CA TYR A 139 -1.88 5.89 3.95
C TYR A 139 -1.49 6.98 2.94
N GLY A 140 -2.10 8.17 2.96
CA GLY A 140 -1.81 9.21 1.99
C GLY A 140 -1.90 10.61 2.57
N GLU A 141 -1.20 11.55 1.94
CA GLU A 141 -1.16 12.96 2.35
C GLU A 141 -2.52 13.65 2.12
N ARG A 142 -3.27 13.20 1.12
CA ARG A 142 -4.63 13.71 0.87
C ARG A 142 -5.55 13.49 2.07
N ALA A 143 -5.43 12.34 2.74
CA ALA A 143 -6.23 12.07 3.94
C ALA A 143 -5.94 13.09 5.05
N VAL A 144 -4.68 13.51 5.22
CA VAL A 144 -4.30 14.58 6.16
C VAL A 144 -4.91 15.91 5.73
N ARG A 145 -4.80 16.29 4.45
CA ARG A 145 -5.39 17.55 3.94
C ARG A 145 -6.89 17.61 4.16
N ILE A 146 -7.63 16.51 3.88
CA ILE A 146 -9.08 16.45 4.11
C ILE A 146 -9.41 16.50 5.60
N ALA A 147 -8.67 15.78 6.46
CA ALA A 147 -8.86 15.80 7.90
C ALA A 147 -8.77 17.23 8.46
N VAL A 148 -7.70 17.95 8.11
CA VAL A 148 -7.46 19.33 8.53
C VAL A 148 -8.53 20.27 7.99
N ALA A 149 -8.89 20.17 6.72
CA ALA A 149 -9.97 20.96 6.12
C ALA A 149 -11.34 20.73 6.79
N GLU A 150 -11.58 19.52 7.34
CA GLU A 150 -12.78 19.20 8.12
C GLU A 150 -12.66 19.51 9.61
N GLY A 151 -11.59 20.20 10.05
CA GLY A 151 -11.39 20.65 11.43
C GLY A 151 -10.86 19.57 12.38
N PHE A 152 -10.20 18.53 11.85
CA PHE A 152 -9.42 17.60 12.68
C PHE A 152 -8.03 18.19 12.96
N PRO A 153 -7.48 18.07 14.19
CA PRO A 153 -6.18 18.64 14.53
C PRO A 153 -5.05 18.03 13.68
N ALA A 154 -4.22 18.89 13.08
CA ALA A 154 -3.13 18.48 12.19
C ALA A 154 -2.07 17.63 12.90
N ASP A 155 -1.79 17.91 14.16
CA ASP A 155 -0.84 17.19 15.02
C ASP A 155 -1.33 15.80 15.42
N ARG A 156 -2.61 15.47 15.15
CA ARG A 156 -3.23 14.18 15.50
C ARG A 156 -3.48 13.28 14.30
N VAL A 157 -3.05 13.64 13.12
CA VAL A 157 -3.12 12.81 11.90
C VAL A 157 -1.76 12.81 11.21
N GLN A 158 -1.30 11.63 10.80
CA GLN A 158 0.02 11.48 10.20
C GLN A 158 -0.03 10.47 9.05
N THR A 159 0.61 10.82 7.93
CA THR A 159 0.81 9.90 6.82
C THR A 159 1.92 8.91 7.17
N ILE A 160 1.65 7.62 6.93
CA ILE A 160 2.64 6.54 7.07
C ILE A 160 2.83 5.76 5.77
N TYR A 161 2.12 6.15 4.72
CA TYR A 161 2.06 5.48 3.41
C TYR A 161 1.62 4.02 3.50
N ASN A 162 1.61 3.33 2.36
CA ASN A 162 1.39 1.88 2.26
C ASN A 162 2.58 1.24 1.54
N SER A 163 2.72 -0.09 1.63
CA SER A 163 3.87 -0.77 1.04
C SER A 163 3.56 -2.22 0.70
N LEU A 164 4.35 -2.78 -0.21
CA LEU A 164 4.46 -4.21 -0.49
C LEU A 164 5.82 -4.73 -0.03
N ASP A 165 6.15 -5.98 -0.38
CA ASP A 165 7.44 -6.59 -0.06
C ASP A 165 8.55 -6.02 -0.96
N TYR A 166 9.11 -4.89 -0.54
CA TYR A 166 10.14 -4.18 -1.30
C TYR A 166 11.45 -4.99 -1.41
N GLU A 167 11.87 -5.66 -0.34
CA GLU A 167 13.09 -6.49 -0.35
C GLU A 167 12.96 -7.64 -1.36
N ARG A 168 11.85 -8.38 -1.31
CA ARG A 168 11.57 -9.45 -2.26
C ARG A 168 11.49 -8.92 -3.69
N ALA A 169 10.82 -7.80 -3.89
CA ALA A 169 10.69 -7.18 -5.21
C ALA A 169 12.04 -6.73 -5.79
N GLN A 170 12.99 -6.23 -4.97
CA GLN A 170 14.34 -5.89 -5.43
C GLN A 170 15.13 -7.14 -5.89
N ILE A 171 14.98 -8.27 -5.18
CA ILE A 171 15.59 -9.54 -5.59
C ILE A 171 15.03 -9.98 -6.95
N SER A 172 13.70 -9.94 -7.12
CA SER A 172 13.04 -10.30 -8.37
C SER A 172 13.43 -9.35 -9.52
N LEU A 173 13.53 -8.05 -9.24
CA LEU A 173 13.97 -7.05 -10.22
C LEU A 173 15.41 -7.30 -10.70
N SER A 174 16.33 -7.67 -9.80
CA SER A 174 17.70 -8.02 -10.18
C SER A 174 17.72 -9.19 -11.16
N LYS A 175 16.98 -10.26 -10.88
CA LYS A 175 16.88 -11.43 -11.78
C LYS A 175 16.35 -11.05 -13.17
N VAL A 176 15.33 -10.17 -13.24
CA VAL A 176 14.78 -9.71 -14.52
C VAL A 176 15.79 -8.87 -15.31
N LYS A 177 16.59 -8.06 -14.63
CA LYS A 177 17.65 -7.26 -15.28
C LYS A 177 18.79 -8.11 -15.81
N ASP A 178 19.09 -9.23 -15.16
CA ASP A 178 20.14 -10.17 -15.57
C ASP A 178 19.66 -11.08 -16.71
N ASP A 179 18.35 -11.29 -16.88
CA ASP A 179 17.76 -12.08 -17.96
C ASP A 179 17.52 -11.22 -19.22
N ILE A 180 18.53 -11.18 -20.09
CA ILE A 180 18.48 -10.39 -21.35
C ILE A 180 17.77 -11.15 -22.49
N ALA A 181 17.41 -12.42 -22.31
CA ALA A 181 16.82 -13.26 -23.36
C ALA A 181 15.46 -12.72 -23.81
N SER A 182 15.34 -12.30 -25.07
CA SER A 182 14.11 -11.73 -25.64
C SER A 182 12.94 -12.72 -25.67
N SER A 183 13.21 -14.02 -25.67
CA SER A 183 12.21 -15.11 -25.65
C SER A 183 11.37 -15.13 -24.35
N ASN A 184 11.90 -14.56 -23.27
CA ASN A 184 11.21 -14.50 -21.97
C ASN A 184 10.36 -13.23 -21.77
N ARG A 185 10.24 -12.39 -22.79
CA ARG A 185 9.43 -11.16 -22.70
C ARG A 185 7.95 -11.46 -22.87
N PRO A 186 7.06 -10.81 -22.10
CA PRO A 186 5.60 -11.05 -22.19
C PRO A 186 5.00 -10.68 -23.55
N GLN A 187 5.67 -9.87 -24.36
CA GLN A 187 5.28 -9.55 -25.73
C GLN A 187 5.17 -10.82 -26.60
N ALA A 188 6.00 -11.84 -26.34
CA ALA A 188 5.95 -13.13 -27.05
C ALA A 188 4.64 -13.92 -26.84
N LEU A 189 3.78 -13.48 -25.91
CA LEU A 189 2.44 -14.04 -25.74
C LEU A 189 1.44 -13.59 -26.82
N PHE A 190 1.82 -12.63 -27.68
CA PHE A 190 0.96 -12.00 -28.66
C PHE A 190 1.45 -12.28 -30.09
N ASP A 191 0.52 -12.30 -31.04
CA ASP A 191 0.82 -12.54 -32.44
C ASP A 191 1.62 -11.37 -33.07
N GLU A 192 1.48 -10.16 -32.50
CA GLU A 192 2.21 -8.95 -32.91
C GLU A 192 2.98 -8.38 -31.69
N PRO A 193 4.13 -8.96 -31.39
CA PRO A 193 4.91 -8.66 -30.17
C PRO A 193 5.56 -7.25 -30.17
N GLU A 194 5.63 -6.59 -31.32
CA GLU A 194 6.18 -5.22 -31.46
C GLU A 194 5.21 -4.13 -31.01
N ARG A 195 3.90 -4.45 -30.86
CA ARG A 195 2.92 -3.50 -30.34
C ARG A 195 3.21 -3.16 -28.87
N PRO A 196 2.98 -1.90 -28.47
CA PRO A 196 3.11 -1.52 -27.04
C PRO A 196 2.25 -2.42 -26.14
N LEU A 197 2.85 -2.89 -25.03
CA LEU A 197 2.21 -3.80 -24.08
C LEU A 197 1.67 -3.04 -22.88
N LEU A 198 0.36 -3.04 -22.73
CA LEU A 198 -0.36 -2.56 -21.55
C LEU A 198 -0.60 -3.72 -20.59
N ILE A 199 -0.28 -3.56 -19.31
CA ILE A 199 -0.53 -4.58 -18.28
C ILE A 199 -1.45 -4.06 -17.18
N CYS A 200 -2.23 -4.95 -16.56
CA CYS A 200 -2.81 -4.73 -15.24
C CYS A 200 -2.81 -6.02 -14.43
N THR A 201 -2.31 -5.92 -13.20
CA THR A 201 -2.28 -7.02 -12.22
C THR A 201 -3.35 -6.76 -11.16
N ALA A 202 -4.51 -7.42 -11.26
CA ALA A 202 -5.60 -7.24 -10.31
C ALA A 202 -6.61 -8.40 -10.38
N ARG A 203 -7.37 -8.61 -9.30
CA ARG A 203 -8.54 -9.49 -9.35
C ARG A 203 -9.58 -8.90 -10.32
N ILE A 204 -10.02 -9.67 -11.31
CA ILE A 204 -10.93 -9.23 -12.38
C ILE A 204 -12.35 -9.08 -11.83
N THR A 205 -12.67 -7.88 -11.34
CA THR A 205 -13.95 -7.52 -10.71
C THR A 205 -14.51 -6.23 -11.31
N PRO A 206 -15.81 -5.93 -11.17
CA PRO A 206 -16.44 -4.71 -11.72
C PRO A 206 -15.77 -3.42 -11.27
N VAL A 207 -15.11 -3.41 -10.11
CA VAL A 207 -14.40 -2.24 -9.58
C VAL A 207 -13.17 -1.88 -10.41
N CYS A 208 -12.57 -2.85 -11.13
CA CYS A 208 -11.37 -2.64 -11.94
C CYS A 208 -11.67 -1.94 -13.27
N ARG A 209 -12.94 -1.96 -13.75
CA ARG A 209 -13.38 -1.27 -14.96
C ARG A 209 -12.53 -1.59 -16.21
N PHE A 210 -12.19 -2.87 -16.38
CA PHE A 210 -11.45 -3.32 -17.58
C PHE A 210 -12.26 -3.18 -18.86
N ASP A 211 -13.58 -3.08 -18.78
CA ASP A 211 -14.45 -2.66 -19.88
C ASP A 211 -13.96 -1.35 -20.51
N VAL A 212 -13.66 -0.34 -19.71
CA VAL A 212 -13.13 0.97 -20.18
C VAL A 212 -11.76 0.82 -20.85
N LEU A 213 -10.90 -0.11 -20.39
CA LEU A 213 -9.61 -0.38 -21.04
C LEU A 213 -9.79 -1.01 -22.42
N LEU A 214 -10.71 -2.00 -22.55
CA LEU A 214 -10.95 -2.65 -23.82
C LEU A 214 -11.56 -1.67 -24.85
N GLU A 215 -12.48 -0.80 -24.43
CA GLU A 215 -13.01 0.28 -25.28
C GLU A 215 -11.90 1.24 -25.71
N ALA A 216 -11.03 1.66 -24.80
CA ALA A 216 -9.90 2.54 -25.11
C ALA A 216 -8.91 1.87 -26.10
N ALA A 217 -8.61 0.58 -25.91
CA ALA A 217 -7.76 -0.18 -26.85
C ALA A 217 -8.38 -0.29 -28.25
N SER A 218 -9.72 -0.46 -28.34
CA SER A 218 -10.44 -0.44 -29.61
C SER A 218 -10.38 0.93 -30.30
N LEU A 219 -10.47 2.02 -29.54
CA LEU A 219 -10.31 3.39 -30.09
C LEU A 219 -8.90 3.59 -30.64
N LEU A 220 -7.87 3.22 -29.88
CA LEU A 220 -6.48 3.29 -30.32
C LEU A 220 -6.24 2.47 -31.61
N GLN A 221 -6.83 1.29 -31.71
CA GLN A 221 -6.72 0.45 -32.91
C GLN A 221 -7.37 1.12 -34.12
N LYS A 222 -8.54 1.76 -33.96
CA LYS A 222 -9.21 2.51 -35.03
C LYS A 222 -8.40 3.72 -35.50
N ASP A 223 -7.62 4.31 -34.60
CA ASP A 223 -6.72 5.43 -34.89
C ASP A 223 -5.35 4.95 -35.44
N GLY A 224 -5.21 3.68 -35.82
CA GLY A 224 -3.97 3.12 -36.39
C GLY A 224 -2.85 2.91 -35.34
N ARG A 225 -3.17 2.89 -34.06
CA ARG A 225 -2.24 2.77 -32.92
C ARG A 225 -2.56 1.56 -32.06
N PRO A 226 -2.58 0.34 -32.62
CA PRO A 226 -2.95 -0.86 -31.88
C PRO A 226 -2.00 -1.13 -30.73
N VAL A 227 -2.55 -1.67 -29.64
CA VAL A 227 -1.83 -2.06 -28.44
C VAL A 227 -2.14 -3.51 -28.06
N ASN A 228 -1.24 -4.15 -27.34
CA ASN A 228 -1.47 -5.42 -26.69
C ASN A 228 -1.89 -5.20 -25.22
N VAL A 229 -2.86 -5.96 -24.72
CA VAL A 229 -3.33 -5.87 -23.35
C VAL A 229 -3.11 -7.19 -22.62
N LEU A 230 -2.41 -7.17 -21.50
CA LEU A 230 -2.15 -8.31 -20.63
C LEU A 230 -2.88 -8.13 -19.30
N LEU A 231 -3.92 -8.92 -19.04
CA LEU A 231 -4.64 -8.92 -17.77
C LEU A 231 -4.17 -10.11 -16.91
N VAL A 232 -3.46 -9.80 -15.83
CA VAL A 232 -2.93 -10.80 -14.89
C VAL A 232 -3.83 -10.83 -13.66
N GLY A 233 -4.58 -11.90 -13.55
CA GLY A 233 -5.56 -12.12 -12.49
C GLY A 233 -6.69 -13.01 -12.93
N ASP A 234 -7.61 -13.25 -12.00
CA ASP A 234 -8.84 -13.99 -12.24
C ASP A 234 -10.01 -13.34 -11.49
N GLY A 235 -11.23 -13.62 -11.90
CA GLY A 235 -12.41 -13.09 -11.24
C GLY A 235 -13.70 -13.18 -12.04
N PRO A 236 -14.82 -12.74 -11.46
CA PRO A 236 -16.15 -12.95 -12.02
C PRO A 236 -16.38 -12.27 -13.38
N GLU A 237 -15.66 -11.18 -13.69
CA GLU A 237 -15.83 -10.43 -14.94
C GLU A 237 -15.04 -11.02 -16.13
N LYS A 238 -14.20 -12.06 -15.90
CA LYS A 238 -13.30 -12.58 -16.94
C LYS A 238 -14.06 -12.99 -18.20
N ALA A 239 -15.09 -13.83 -18.08
CA ALA A 239 -15.85 -14.35 -19.21
C ALA A 239 -16.53 -13.25 -20.04
N SER A 240 -17.10 -12.23 -19.37
CA SER A 240 -17.73 -11.08 -20.05
C SER A 240 -16.70 -10.21 -20.78
N LEU A 241 -15.52 -10.00 -20.18
CA LEU A 241 -14.43 -9.26 -20.82
C LEU A 241 -13.79 -10.02 -21.99
N GLU A 242 -13.70 -11.34 -21.93
CA GLU A 242 -13.26 -12.18 -23.06
C GLU A 242 -14.24 -12.07 -24.25
N SER A 243 -15.56 -12.03 -24.00
CA SER A 243 -16.55 -11.81 -25.06
C SER A 243 -16.41 -10.41 -25.67
N MET A 244 -16.34 -9.40 -24.82
CA MET A 244 -16.19 -8.02 -25.24
C MET A 244 -14.90 -7.78 -26.06
N ALA A 245 -13.79 -8.40 -25.65
CA ALA A 245 -12.52 -8.30 -26.37
C ALA A 245 -12.63 -8.86 -27.79
N ARG A 246 -13.31 -10.02 -27.97
CA ARG A 246 -13.57 -10.58 -29.29
C ARG A 246 -14.48 -9.70 -30.15
N GLU A 247 -15.54 -9.16 -29.57
CA GLU A 247 -16.47 -8.27 -30.27
C GLU A 247 -15.80 -6.97 -30.74
N LEU A 248 -14.89 -6.42 -29.92
CA LEU A 248 -14.12 -5.23 -30.23
C LEU A 248 -12.91 -5.50 -31.13
N GLY A 249 -12.51 -6.75 -31.32
CA GLY A 249 -11.35 -7.16 -32.12
C GLY A 249 -10.02 -6.70 -31.51
N VAL A 250 -9.94 -6.50 -30.19
CA VAL A 250 -8.73 -6.02 -29.51
C VAL A 250 -7.81 -7.18 -29.08
N SER A 251 -6.51 -6.95 -29.14
CA SER A 251 -5.48 -7.92 -28.75
C SER A 251 -5.36 -7.98 -27.22
N VAL A 252 -5.97 -9.01 -26.61
CA VAL A 252 -5.97 -9.19 -25.14
C VAL A 252 -5.56 -10.60 -24.77
N ARG A 253 -4.70 -10.73 -23.76
CA ARG A 253 -4.38 -12.02 -23.11
C ARG A 253 -4.82 -11.99 -21.65
N PHE A 254 -5.61 -12.96 -21.24
CA PHE A 254 -6.00 -13.24 -19.87
C PHE A 254 -5.02 -14.26 -19.29
N TYR A 255 -4.01 -13.78 -18.58
CA TYR A 255 -2.91 -14.63 -18.08
C TYR A 255 -3.37 -15.63 -17.01
N GLY A 256 -4.43 -15.28 -16.28
CA GLY A 256 -4.85 -16.01 -15.09
C GLY A 256 -4.22 -15.45 -13.82
N ALA A 257 -4.56 -16.04 -12.67
CA ALA A 257 -4.02 -15.63 -11.38
C ALA A 257 -2.53 -16.00 -11.28
N CYS A 258 -1.70 -15.00 -10.96
CA CYS A 258 -0.27 -15.18 -10.72
C CYS A 258 0.09 -14.64 -9.34
N TYR A 259 0.80 -15.45 -8.54
CA TYR A 259 1.29 -15.13 -7.19
C TYR A 259 2.81 -15.32 -7.07
N ASP A 260 3.47 -15.71 -8.16
CA ASP A 260 4.92 -15.80 -8.23
C ASP A 260 5.50 -14.40 -8.47
N GLU A 261 6.27 -13.91 -7.52
CA GLU A 261 6.84 -12.56 -7.57
C GLU A 261 7.89 -12.41 -8.68
N ASP A 262 8.66 -13.46 -8.97
CA ASP A 262 9.64 -13.41 -10.05
C ASP A 262 8.95 -13.32 -11.42
N GLU A 263 7.85 -14.05 -11.59
CA GLU A 263 7.03 -13.98 -12.80
C GLU A 263 6.30 -12.63 -12.92
N LEU A 264 5.71 -12.13 -11.85
CA LEU A 264 5.08 -10.80 -11.84
C LEU A 264 6.08 -9.69 -12.15
N ALA A 265 7.30 -9.77 -11.61
CA ALA A 265 8.39 -8.85 -11.90
C ALA A 265 8.71 -8.83 -13.40
N ARG A 266 8.82 -10.02 -14.02
CA ARG A 266 9.08 -10.17 -15.45
C ARG A 266 7.96 -9.56 -16.30
N LEU A 267 6.71 -9.89 -16.00
CA LEU A 267 5.55 -9.40 -16.74
C LEU A 267 5.44 -7.88 -16.67
N ILE A 268 5.60 -7.31 -15.46
CA ILE A 268 5.46 -5.86 -15.24
C ILE A 268 6.66 -5.11 -15.82
N TYR A 269 7.89 -5.55 -15.53
CA TYR A 269 9.10 -4.86 -15.97
C TYR A 269 9.18 -4.70 -17.49
N TRP A 270 8.80 -5.70 -18.26
CA TRP A 270 8.85 -5.65 -19.72
C TRP A 270 7.63 -5.01 -20.37
N SER A 271 6.57 -4.71 -19.61
CA SER A 271 5.43 -3.94 -20.13
C SER A 271 5.79 -2.46 -20.27
N ASP A 272 5.13 -1.79 -21.20
CA ASP A 272 5.38 -0.37 -21.49
C ASP A 272 4.61 0.53 -20.52
N LEU A 273 3.43 0.07 -20.07
CA LEU A 273 2.54 0.85 -19.24
C LEU A 273 1.60 -0.04 -18.44
N THR A 274 1.37 0.27 -17.18
CA THR A 274 0.26 -0.30 -16.42
C THR A 274 -0.98 0.57 -16.59
N VAL A 275 -2.11 -0.04 -16.94
CA VAL A 275 -3.39 0.68 -17.06
C VAL A 275 -4.40 0.10 -16.09
N SER A 276 -4.79 0.87 -15.10
CA SER A 276 -5.78 0.51 -14.08
C SER A 276 -6.97 1.48 -14.12
N PRO A 277 -8.01 1.20 -14.94
CA PRO A 277 -9.10 2.15 -15.16
C PRO A 277 -9.97 2.41 -13.93
N GLY A 278 -10.04 1.44 -13.01
CA GLY A 278 -10.74 1.56 -11.74
C GLY A 278 -9.84 2.05 -10.61
N LYS A 279 -10.04 1.50 -9.42
CA LYS A 279 -9.21 1.83 -8.24
C LYS A 279 -7.84 1.18 -8.34
N ILE A 280 -6.77 1.98 -8.35
CA ILE A 280 -5.44 1.42 -8.57
C ILE A 280 -4.83 0.74 -7.33
N GLY A 281 -5.11 1.14 -6.10
CA GLY A 281 -4.62 0.49 -4.87
C GLY A 281 -3.15 0.05 -4.92
N LEU A 282 -2.86 -1.13 -4.34
CA LEU A 282 -1.50 -1.69 -4.29
C LEU A 282 -0.89 -2.02 -5.67
N THR A 283 -1.68 -2.07 -6.72
CA THR A 283 -1.17 -2.18 -8.09
C THR A 283 -0.22 -1.03 -8.43
N ALA A 284 -0.46 0.18 -7.92
CA ALA A 284 0.47 1.31 -8.09
C ALA A 284 1.84 1.00 -7.46
N MET A 285 1.85 0.46 -6.24
CA MET A 285 3.10 0.09 -5.55
C MET A 285 3.86 -0.96 -6.33
N HIS A 286 3.16 -1.99 -6.80
CA HIS A 286 3.75 -3.12 -7.53
C HIS A 286 4.39 -2.67 -8.84
N THR A 287 3.63 -1.94 -9.66
CA THR A 287 4.11 -1.51 -10.97
C THR A 287 5.27 -0.51 -10.88
N LEU A 288 5.19 0.49 -9.99
CA LEU A 288 6.25 1.48 -9.84
C LEU A 288 7.53 0.89 -9.24
N THR A 289 7.43 -0.16 -8.39
CA THR A 289 8.59 -0.89 -7.89
C THR A 289 9.41 -1.50 -9.01
N TYR A 290 8.75 -2.05 -10.04
CA TYR A 290 9.41 -2.61 -11.21
C TYR A 290 9.74 -1.55 -12.29
N GLY A 291 9.47 -0.29 -12.01
CA GLY A 291 9.80 0.83 -12.88
C GLY A 291 8.89 0.96 -14.10
N THR A 292 7.67 0.42 -14.02
CA THR A 292 6.65 0.57 -15.06
C THR A 292 5.70 1.68 -14.67
N PRO A 293 5.52 2.72 -15.50
CA PRO A 293 4.60 3.82 -15.22
C PRO A 293 3.15 3.38 -15.24
N ALA A 294 2.25 4.17 -14.64
CA ALA A 294 0.87 3.78 -14.54
C ALA A 294 -0.13 4.87 -14.95
N ILE A 295 -1.21 4.48 -15.64
CA ILE A 295 -2.37 5.34 -15.93
C ILE A 295 -3.58 4.83 -15.13
N THR A 296 -4.24 5.76 -14.45
CA THR A 296 -5.51 5.54 -13.73
C THR A 296 -6.38 6.79 -13.77
N HIS A 297 -7.63 6.72 -13.28
CA HIS A 297 -8.50 7.89 -13.29
C HIS A 297 -8.16 8.90 -12.19
N GLY A 298 -8.38 10.20 -12.49
CA GLY A 298 -8.10 11.33 -11.60
C GLY A 298 -9.19 11.69 -10.59
N ASP A 299 -10.30 10.93 -10.51
CA ASP A 299 -11.32 11.13 -9.47
C ASP A 299 -10.81 10.58 -8.13
N LEU A 300 -10.12 11.43 -7.38
CA LEU A 300 -9.47 11.07 -6.12
C LEU A 300 -10.46 10.65 -5.02
N ASP A 301 -11.74 11.04 -5.10
CA ASP A 301 -12.77 10.62 -4.16
C ASP A 301 -13.18 9.15 -4.35
N ALA A 302 -12.91 8.61 -5.53
CA ALA A 302 -13.16 7.22 -5.88
C ALA A 302 -11.90 6.36 -5.89
N GLN A 303 -10.73 6.94 -5.65
CA GLN A 303 -9.43 6.24 -5.63
C GLN A 303 -9.02 5.73 -4.25
N MET A 304 -7.98 4.88 -4.27
CA MET A 304 -7.23 4.48 -3.08
C MET A 304 -6.06 5.45 -2.85
N PRO A 305 -5.51 5.54 -1.62
CA PRO A 305 -4.43 6.47 -1.31
C PRO A 305 -3.17 6.32 -2.18
N GLU A 306 -2.91 5.12 -2.67
CA GLU A 306 -1.75 4.78 -3.47
C GLU A 306 -1.70 5.50 -4.83
N VAL A 307 -2.82 6.09 -5.28
CA VAL A 307 -2.85 6.98 -6.45
C VAL A 307 -1.89 8.16 -6.31
N GLU A 308 -1.56 8.56 -5.07
CA GLU A 308 -0.61 9.65 -4.80
C GLU A 308 0.84 9.33 -5.21
N ALA A 309 1.16 8.06 -5.51
CA ALA A 309 2.44 7.67 -6.07
C ALA A 309 2.52 7.90 -7.60
N ILE A 310 1.38 8.18 -8.25
CA ILE A 310 1.36 8.51 -9.68
C ILE A 310 1.48 10.02 -9.82
N GLU A 311 2.66 10.46 -10.21
CA GLU A 311 2.98 11.86 -10.50
C GLU A 311 2.80 12.10 -12.02
N PRO A 312 1.77 12.88 -12.44
CA PRO A 312 1.49 13.08 -13.85
C PRO A 312 2.70 13.62 -14.61
N GLY A 313 3.03 12.96 -15.72
CA GLY A 313 4.18 13.33 -16.56
C GLY A 313 5.51 12.70 -16.10
N LEU A 314 5.59 12.15 -14.90
CA LEU A 314 6.82 11.56 -14.36
C LEU A 314 6.69 10.03 -14.19
N THR A 315 5.69 9.57 -13.43
CA THR A 315 5.47 8.14 -13.15
C THR A 315 4.17 7.60 -13.79
N GLY A 316 3.48 8.41 -14.56
CA GLY A 316 2.27 8.05 -15.27
C GLY A 316 1.40 9.24 -15.65
N LEU A 317 0.12 8.99 -15.94
CA LEU A 317 -0.89 10.01 -16.22
C LEU A 317 -2.21 9.68 -15.52
N LEU A 318 -3.06 10.70 -15.42
CA LEU A 318 -4.42 10.58 -14.95
C LEU A 318 -5.39 10.86 -16.09
N PHE A 319 -6.48 10.09 -16.15
CA PHE A 319 -7.56 10.30 -17.13
C PHE A 319 -8.91 10.54 -16.41
N LYS A 320 -9.91 11.04 -17.14
CA LYS A 320 -11.25 11.29 -16.64
C LYS A 320 -11.99 9.97 -16.39
N ARG A 321 -12.42 9.74 -15.17
CA ARG A 321 -13.08 8.51 -14.73
C ARG A 321 -14.22 8.08 -15.65
N ASN A 322 -14.28 6.79 -16.00
CA ASN A 322 -15.28 6.17 -16.87
C ASN A 322 -15.33 6.75 -18.30
N ASP A 323 -14.25 7.33 -18.79
CA ASP A 323 -14.16 7.91 -20.11
C ASP A 323 -13.11 7.16 -20.95
N PRO A 324 -13.51 6.22 -21.82
CA PRO A 324 -12.59 5.46 -22.66
C PRO A 324 -11.87 6.31 -23.71
N VAL A 325 -12.49 7.41 -24.14
CA VAL A 325 -11.87 8.34 -25.09
C VAL A 325 -10.70 9.08 -24.43
N ASP A 326 -10.91 9.58 -23.22
CA ASP A 326 -9.84 10.24 -22.47
C ASP A 326 -8.75 9.24 -22.01
N LEU A 327 -9.13 7.98 -21.72
CA LEU A 327 -8.14 6.93 -21.46
C LEU A 327 -7.29 6.63 -22.70
N ALA A 328 -7.91 6.48 -23.88
CA ALA A 328 -7.18 6.28 -25.14
C ALA A 328 -6.23 7.45 -25.42
N ARG A 329 -6.69 8.70 -25.23
CA ARG A 329 -5.85 9.90 -25.33
C ARG A 329 -4.65 9.83 -24.38
N ALA A 330 -4.88 9.50 -23.11
CA ALA A 330 -3.82 9.43 -22.10
C ALA A 330 -2.79 8.33 -22.41
N ILE A 331 -3.24 7.15 -22.86
CA ILE A 331 -2.36 6.07 -23.29
C ILE A 331 -1.54 6.54 -24.50
N GLY A 332 -2.20 7.09 -25.53
CA GLY A 332 -1.54 7.59 -26.71
C GLY A 332 -0.52 8.67 -26.38
N GLU A 333 -0.89 9.67 -25.60
CA GLU A 333 0.02 10.72 -25.12
C GLU A 333 1.25 10.16 -24.42
N TRP A 334 1.07 9.14 -23.58
CA TRP A 334 2.20 8.53 -22.88
C TRP A 334 3.12 7.78 -23.83
N LEU A 335 2.58 7.00 -24.76
CA LEU A 335 3.36 6.18 -25.70
C LEU A 335 4.08 7.01 -26.76
N ASP A 336 3.54 8.20 -27.14
CA ASP A 336 4.16 9.10 -28.12
C ASP A 336 5.27 9.97 -27.54
N ARG A 337 5.39 10.03 -26.22
CA ARG A 337 6.46 10.81 -25.60
C ARG A 337 7.82 10.27 -26.04
N ASP A 338 8.72 11.16 -26.38
CA ASP A 338 10.15 10.87 -26.49
C ASP A 338 10.73 10.66 -25.07
N ASN A 339 10.25 9.61 -24.42
CA ASN A 339 10.62 9.29 -23.05
C ASN A 339 11.80 8.33 -23.05
N ASP A 340 12.88 8.76 -22.41
CA ASP A 340 13.88 7.80 -21.95
C ASP A 340 13.24 6.81 -20.97
N ARG A 341 13.04 5.56 -21.42
CA ARG A 341 12.47 4.48 -20.61
C ARG A 341 13.29 4.24 -19.36
N ALA A 342 14.62 4.42 -19.41
CA ALA A 342 15.48 4.25 -18.25
C ALA A 342 15.24 5.36 -17.22
N ALA A 343 15.13 6.61 -17.65
CA ALA A 343 14.79 7.73 -16.77
C ALA A 343 13.41 7.57 -16.12
N THR A 344 12.40 7.13 -16.90
CA THR A 344 11.06 6.82 -16.37
C THR A 344 11.11 5.72 -15.30
N ARG A 345 11.87 4.65 -15.53
CA ARG A 345 12.05 3.56 -14.55
C ARG A 345 12.67 4.06 -13.25
N ILE A 346 13.72 4.86 -13.35
CA ILE A 346 14.38 5.47 -12.19
C ILE A 346 13.38 6.34 -11.41
N ALA A 347 12.57 7.15 -12.08
CA ALA A 347 11.57 7.99 -11.44
C ALA A 347 10.50 7.16 -10.70
N CYS A 348 9.98 6.10 -11.34
CA CYS A 348 9.02 5.18 -10.73
C CYS A 348 9.60 4.50 -9.48
N GLN A 349 10.82 3.97 -9.56
CA GLN A 349 11.48 3.29 -8.45
C GLN A 349 11.80 4.27 -7.32
N ALA A 350 12.23 5.49 -7.62
CA ALA A 350 12.59 6.50 -6.63
C ALA A 350 11.42 6.94 -5.75
N ILE A 351 10.19 7.00 -6.27
CA ILE A 351 9.02 7.34 -5.44
C ILE A 351 8.71 6.24 -4.43
N ILE A 352 8.88 4.97 -4.82
CA ILE A 352 8.70 3.82 -3.92
C ILE A 352 9.80 3.81 -2.86
N GLU A 353 11.07 3.96 -3.26
CA GLU A 353 12.21 3.97 -2.36
C GLU A 353 12.13 5.10 -1.32
N ARG A 354 11.70 6.29 -1.73
CA ARG A 354 11.58 7.43 -0.80
C ARG A 354 10.41 7.31 0.17
N LYS A 355 9.24 6.81 -0.29
CA LYS A 355 7.98 6.96 0.47
C LYS A 355 7.25 5.64 0.73
N TRP A 356 7.11 4.77 -0.28
CA TRP A 356 6.13 3.69 -0.29
C TRP A 356 6.77 2.31 -0.05
N ASN A 357 7.59 2.19 0.97
CA ASN A 357 8.27 0.95 1.33
C ASN A 357 8.12 0.65 2.83
N PRO A 358 8.32 -0.63 3.24
CA PRO A 358 8.11 -1.04 4.62
C PRO A 358 9.03 -0.34 5.62
N ALA A 359 10.28 -0.08 5.26
CA ALA A 359 11.27 0.58 6.14
C ALA A 359 10.86 2.03 6.45
N ASN A 360 10.42 2.80 5.43
CA ASN A 360 9.91 4.14 5.66
C ASN A 360 8.60 4.12 6.46
N GLN A 361 7.71 3.17 6.19
CA GLN A 361 6.46 3.01 6.94
C GLN A 361 6.74 2.73 8.42
N ARG A 362 7.67 1.82 8.74
CA ARG A 362 8.16 1.57 10.11
C ARG A 362 8.70 2.86 10.74
N ARG A 363 9.63 3.54 10.05
CA ARG A 363 10.23 4.78 10.55
C ARG A 363 9.18 5.83 10.94
N LEU A 364 8.14 6.00 10.13
CA LEU A 364 7.06 6.96 10.40
C LEU A 364 6.17 6.50 11.56
N ILE A 365 5.94 5.20 11.74
CA ILE A 365 5.23 4.64 12.88
C ILE A 365 6.05 4.83 14.16
N ASP A 366 7.36 4.53 14.13
CA ASP A 366 8.27 4.75 15.27
C ASP A 366 8.24 6.22 15.71
N LEU A 367 8.34 7.16 14.77
CA LEU A 367 8.27 8.61 15.07
C LEU A 367 6.93 9.00 15.71
N ALA A 368 5.82 8.44 15.21
CA ALA A 368 4.49 8.73 15.79
C ALA A 368 4.37 8.30 17.25
N ILE A 369 5.04 7.21 17.62
CA ILE A 369 5.08 6.71 19.00
C ILE A 369 5.99 7.58 19.87
N ASP A 370 7.19 7.92 19.37
CA ASP A 370 8.15 8.75 20.13
C ASP A 370 7.56 10.13 20.48
N GLU A 371 6.91 10.77 19.52
CA GLU A 371 6.28 12.08 19.76
C GLU A 371 5.13 12.02 20.78
N LEU A 372 4.49 10.86 20.93
CA LEU A 372 3.45 10.66 21.95
C LEU A 372 4.01 10.21 23.30
N LEU A 373 5.27 9.74 23.35
CA LEU A 373 5.95 9.20 24.54
C LEU A 373 7.38 9.76 24.64
N PRO A 374 7.59 11.09 24.69
CA PRO A 374 8.92 11.70 24.63
C PRO A 374 9.84 11.26 25.79
N ASP A 375 9.29 11.06 26.97
CA ASP A 375 10.06 10.65 28.17
C ASP A 375 10.66 9.26 28.06
N CYS A 376 10.12 8.39 27.19
CA CYS A 376 10.62 7.04 26.95
C CYS A 376 11.63 6.99 25.78
N ALA A 377 11.72 8.04 24.97
CA ALA A 377 12.62 8.12 23.80
C ALA A 377 14.03 8.56 24.20
N SER A 378 14.18 9.36 25.28
CA SER A 378 15.46 9.91 25.75
C SER A 378 16.43 8.84 26.30
N ASP A 379 15.92 7.73 26.81
CA ASP A 379 16.76 6.66 27.38
C ASP A 379 17.48 5.77 26.34
N ALA A 380 17.09 5.85 25.05
CA ALA A 380 17.69 5.02 23.99
C ALA A 380 18.97 5.64 23.38
N GLY A 381 19.34 6.87 23.75
CA GLY A 381 20.44 7.65 23.16
C GLY A 381 21.70 7.77 24.00
N SER A 382 21.74 7.31 25.24
CA SER A 382 22.94 7.44 26.09
C SER A 382 23.84 6.19 25.97
N VAL A 383 24.70 6.18 24.96
CA VAL A 383 25.90 5.35 24.99
C VAL A 383 26.80 5.90 26.14
N PRO A 384 27.16 5.08 27.15
CA PRO A 384 28.02 5.58 28.21
C PRO A 384 29.38 5.96 27.64
N SER A 385 29.72 7.25 27.70
CA SER A 385 31.05 7.73 27.39
C SER A 385 32.05 7.05 28.28
N ARG A 386 32.91 6.21 27.73
CA ARG A 386 34.09 5.68 28.43
C ARG A 386 34.92 6.86 28.91
N ARG A 387 34.88 7.10 30.20
CA ARG A 387 35.85 7.99 30.89
C ARG A 387 37.24 7.48 30.56
N SER A 388 37.97 8.20 29.71
CA SER A 388 39.40 8.04 29.55
C SER A 388 40.09 8.48 30.84
N GLY A 389 40.52 7.53 31.65
CA GLY A 389 41.38 7.79 32.78
C GLY A 389 42.73 8.35 32.28
N LYS A 390 42.94 9.65 32.46
CA LYS A 390 44.27 10.24 32.38
C LYS A 390 45.08 9.74 33.57
N ARG A 391 46.01 8.80 33.31
CA ARG A 391 47.14 8.56 34.20
C ARG A 391 48.11 9.76 34.06
N ALA A 392 48.26 10.50 35.15
CA ALA A 392 49.33 11.46 35.29
C ALA A 392 50.65 10.62 35.44
N VAL A 393 51.58 10.83 34.52
CA VAL A 393 52.96 10.43 34.69
C VAL A 393 53.69 11.69 35.11
N GLY A 394 54.15 11.70 36.37
CA GLY A 394 55.07 12.69 36.85
C GLY A 394 56.45 12.46 36.22
N PHE A 395 57.07 13.55 35.82
CA PHE A 395 58.50 13.63 35.57
C PHE A 395 59.07 14.66 36.50
N GLU A 396 59.90 14.19 37.46
CA GLU A 396 60.87 14.98 38.14
C GLU A 396 62.11 15.17 37.27
N ARG A 397 62.65 16.35 37.32
CA ARG A 397 63.89 17.02 36.93
C ARG A 397 63.92 17.75 35.61
#